data_55a19275f3992c15d3c2336c0990a50a
#
_entry.id   55a19275f3992c15d3c2336c0990a50a
#
_cell.length_a   1.000
_cell.length_b   1.000
_cell.length_c   1.000
_cell.angle_alpha   90.00
_cell.angle_beta   90.00
_cell.angle_gamma   90.00
#
_symmetry.space_group_name_H-M   'P 1'
#
loop_
_entity.id
_entity.type
_entity.pdbx_description
1 polymer ?
#
loop_
_entity_poly.entity_id
_entity_poly.type
_entity_poly.pdbx_seq_one_letter_code
_entity_poly.pdbx_strand_id
1 'polypeptide(L)'
;MKAISPSGVNFQSLILSTIARPVGLTGNSLFFSEGMELFGAMDFLQIIPQVFVGLGILNVWLIRANWSTGYRGGDAKNLKEEFATYGLPVWFFYLVGTLKITFALALIAGVWIPILRLPAALGMAVLMAGAFVMHLKVKDSFNKAWPSLTVLALCLAIAAL
;
A
#
# COMPACT_ATOMS: atom_id res chain seq x y z
N MET A 1 61.68 -22.30 -33.04
CA MET A 1 61.59 -23.39 -32.07
C MET A 1 60.30 -23.24 -31.26
N LYS A 2 59.30 -24.10 -31.52
CA LYS A 2 58.05 -24.10 -30.73
C LYS A 2 58.27 -24.91 -29.48
N ALA A 3 58.28 -24.32 -28.32
CA ALA A 3 58.29 -25.05 -27.07
C ALA A 3 56.91 -25.66 -26.81
N ILE A 4 56.80 -26.96 -27.00
CA ILE A 4 55.57 -27.73 -26.64
C ILE A 4 55.73 -28.17 -25.22
N SER A 5 54.89 -27.71 -24.31
CA SER A 5 54.80 -28.20 -22.94
C SER A 5 54.19 -29.60 -22.92
N PRO A 6 54.61 -30.50 -22.01
CA PRO A 6 54.14 -31.90 -21.95
C PRO A 6 52.64 -32.07 -21.69
N SER A 7 51.90 -31.04 -21.34
CA SER A 7 50.47 -31.05 -21.04
C SER A 7 49.56 -30.67 -22.20
N GLY A 8 50.09 -30.42 -23.42
CA GLY A 8 49.28 -30.09 -24.59
C GLY A 8 48.52 -28.76 -24.53
N VAL A 9 48.71 -27.97 -23.49
CA VAL A 9 47.98 -26.69 -23.28
C VAL A 9 48.81 -25.55 -23.89
N ASN A 10 48.28 -24.90 -24.93
CA ASN A 10 48.91 -23.77 -25.54
C ASN A 10 48.78 -22.52 -24.62
N PHE A 11 49.92 -22.11 -24.07
CA PHE A 11 49.98 -20.97 -23.14
C PHE A 11 49.43 -19.65 -23.76
N GLN A 12 49.58 -19.47 -25.06
CA GLN A 12 49.00 -18.35 -25.77
C GLN A 12 47.49 -18.40 -25.83
N SER A 13 46.88 -19.60 -25.95
CA SER A 13 45.41 -19.72 -25.93
C SER A 13 44.85 -19.47 -24.55
N LEU A 14 45.62 -19.82 -23.50
CA LEU A 14 45.25 -19.51 -22.10
C LEU A 14 45.29 -17.99 -21.82
N ILE A 15 46.33 -17.30 -22.29
CA ILE A 15 46.44 -15.85 -22.14
C ILE A 15 45.35 -15.14 -22.95
N LEU A 16 45.08 -15.55 -24.18
CA LEU A 16 44.04 -14.98 -25.00
C LEU A 16 42.64 -15.25 -24.43
N SER A 17 42.38 -16.44 -23.84
CA SER A 17 41.13 -16.71 -23.18
C SER A 17 40.95 -15.94 -21.85
N THR A 18 42.06 -15.59 -21.19
CA THR A 18 42.03 -14.78 -19.96
C THR A 18 41.88 -13.29 -20.28
N ILE A 19 42.51 -12.79 -21.37
CA ILE A 19 42.37 -11.39 -21.80
C ILE A 19 41.07 -11.16 -22.57
N ALA A 20 40.57 -12.15 -23.30
CA ALA A 20 39.29 -12.10 -24.04
C ALA A 20 38.07 -12.46 -23.20
N ARG A 21 38.23 -12.76 -21.92
CA ARG A 21 37.07 -12.71 -21.03
C ARG A 21 36.66 -11.23 -20.92
N PRO A 22 35.52 -10.83 -21.49
CA PRO A 22 34.97 -9.53 -21.11
C PRO A 22 34.86 -9.60 -19.58
N VAL A 23 35.55 -8.66 -18.93
CA VAL A 23 35.43 -8.44 -17.47
C VAL A 23 33.95 -8.52 -17.18
N GLY A 24 33.56 -9.57 -16.46
CA GLY A 24 32.17 -10.03 -16.36
C GLY A 24 31.21 -8.95 -15.89
N LEU A 25 30.62 -8.28 -16.85
CA LEU A 25 29.40 -7.48 -16.67
C LEU A 25 28.15 -8.38 -16.46
N THR A 26 28.27 -9.69 -16.65
CA THR A 26 27.13 -10.60 -16.63
C THR A 26 26.61 -10.96 -15.22
N GLY A 27 27.45 -10.93 -14.19
CA GLY A 27 26.99 -11.14 -12.82
C GLY A 27 26.37 -9.87 -12.21
N ASN A 28 27.07 -8.73 -12.33
CA ASN A 28 26.59 -7.48 -11.75
C ASN A 28 25.40 -6.88 -12.49
N SER A 29 25.30 -7.03 -13.81
CA SER A 29 24.15 -6.53 -14.56
C SER A 29 22.87 -7.30 -14.26
N LEU A 30 22.94 -8.59 -14.04
CA LEU A 30 21.78 -9.39 -13.62
C LEU A 30 21.37 -9.04 -12.18
N PHE A 31 22.30 -8.93 -11.26
CA PHE A 31 22.00 -8.47 -9.89
C PHE A 31 21.44 -7.04 -9.87
N PHE A 32 21.94 -6.13 -10.72
CA PHE A 32 21.41 -4.77 -10.83
C PHE A 32 20.03 -4.75 -11.48
N SER A 33 19.77 -5.56 -12.52
CA SER A 33 18.45 -5.62 -13.14
C SER A 33 17.41 -6.27 -12.25
N GLU A 34 17.74 -7.38 -11.59
CA GLU A 34 16.85 -8.03 -10.62
C GLU A 34 16.61 -7.14 -9.40
N GLY A 35 17.63 -6.43 -8.90
CA GLY A 35 17.48 -5.45 -7.84
C GLY A 35 16.59 -4.28 -8.23
N MET A 36 16.72 -3.77 -9.45
CA MET A 36 15.92 -2.65 -9.96
C MET A 36 14.48 -3.05 -10.22
N GLU A 37 14.23 -4.27 -10.72
CA GLU A 37 12.88 -4.81 -10.86
C GLU A 37 12.21 -5.07 -9.52
N LEU A 38 12.97 -5.58 -8.53
CA LEU A 38 12.47 -5.79 -7.18
C LEU A 38 12.14 -4.46 -6.47
N PHE A 39 12.99 -3.44 -6.63
CA PHE A 39 12.71 -2.07 -6.15
C PHE A 39 11.45 -1.51 -6.79
N GLY A 40 11.31 -1.59 -8.11
CA GLY A 40 10.11 -1.14 -8.81
C GLY A 40 8.85 -1.89 -8.37
N ALA A 41 8.92 -3.21 -8.17
CA ALA A 41 7.80 -4.01 -7.68
C ALA A 41 7.39 -3.63 -6.24
N MET A 42 8.35 -3.34 -5.36
CA MET A 42 8.07 -2.89 -3.99
C MET A 42 7.42 -1.50 -3.98
N ASP A 43 7.84 -0.59 -4.87
CA ASP A 43 7.21 0.72 -5.02
C ASP A 43 5.74 0.60 -5.45
N PHE A 44 5.41 -0.27 -6.40
CA PHE A 44 4.03 -0.54 -6.80
C PHE A 44 3.19 -1.14 -5.67
N LEU A 45 3.74 -2.09 -4.91
CA LEU A 45 3.06 -2.70 -3.76
C LEU A 45 2.75 -1.69 -2.65
N GLN A 46 3.53 -0.62 -2.54
CA GLN A 46 3.30 0.46 -1.59
C GLN A 46 2.32 1.51 -2.15
N ILE A 47 2.52 1.97 -3.39
CA ILE A 47 1.79 3.08 -4.00
C ILE A 47 0.34 2.71 -4.27
N ILE A 48 0.07 1.53 -4.84
CA ILE A 48 -1.28 1.12 -5.23
C ILE A 48 -2.25 1.12 -4.04
N PRO A 49 -1.95 0.46 -2.90
CA PRO A 49 -2.85 0.50 -1.73
C PRO A 49 -3.03 1.91 -1.16
N GLN A 50 -1.98 2.74 -1.12
CA GLN A 50 -2.06 4.12 -0.62
C GLN A 50 -3.06 4.94 -1.43
N VAL A 51 -2.91 4.94 -2.76
CA VAL A 51 -3.79 5.67 -3.66
C VAL A 51 -5.21 5.12 -3.62
N PHE A 52 -5.36 3.79 -3.62
CA PHE A 52 -6.65 3.12 -3.56
C PHE A 52 -7.43 3.48 -2.29
N VAL A 53 -6.80 3.37 -1.11
CA VAL A 53 -7.41 3.74 0.16
C VAL A 53 -7.73 5.23 0.21
N GLY A 54 -6.78 6.09 -0.19
CA GLY A 54 -6.96 7.54 -0.20
C GLY A 54 -8.14 7.95 -1.06
N LEU A 55 -8.19 7.54 -2.32
CA LEU A 55 -9.29 7.87 -3.24
C LEU A 55 -10.61 7.24 -2.81
N GLY A 56 -10.59 6.01 -2.28
CA GLY A 56 -11.78 5.35 -1.77
C GLY A 56 -12.43 6.11 -0.62
N ILE A 57 -11.64 6.57 0.34
CA ILE A 57 -12.13 7.36 1.48
C ILE A 57 -12.64 8.73 1.02
N LEU A 58 -11.91 9.43 0.14
CA LEU A 58 -12.37 10.70 -0.42
C LEU A 58 -13.69 10.54 -1.18
N ASN A 59 -13.83 9.49 -1.99
CA ASN A 59 -15.08 9.19 -2.69
C ASN A 59 -16.25 9.02 -1.70
N VAL A 60 -16.06 8.24 -0.62
CA VAL A 60 -17.13 8.00 0.37
C VAL A 60 -17.50 9.29 1.12
N TRP A 61 -16.54 10.10 1.54
CA TRP A 61 -16.76 11.25 2.39
C TRP A 61 -17.10 12.56 1.66
N LEU A 62 -16.61 12.74 0.43
CA LEU A 62 -16.88 13.96 -0.36
C LEU A 62 -18.01 13.75 -1.38
N ILE A 63 -18.03 12.60 -2.07
CA ILE A 63 -19.00 12.40 -3.15
C ILE A 63 -20.22 11.65 -2.65
N ARG A 64 -20.03 10.54 -1.93
CA ARG A 64 -21.11 9.63 -1.54
C ARG A 64 -21.63 9.83 -0.11
N ALA A 65 -21.22 10.89 0.58
CA ALA A 65 -21.60 11.15 1.96
C ALA A 65 -23.13 11.16 2.16
N ASN A 66 -23.85 11.72 1.20
CA ASN A 66 -25.32 11.85 1.23
C ASN A 66 -26.06 10.73 0.50
N TRP A 67 -25.34 9.71 -0.03
CA TRP A 67 -25.97 8.63 -0.79
C TRP A 67 -26.32 7.45 0.12
N SER A 68 -27.49 6.86 -0.15
CA SER A 68 -27.89 5.60 0.42
C SER A 68 -27.09 4.47 -0.22
N THR A 69 -26.47 3.62 0.60
CA THR A 69 -25.71 2.46 0.14
C THR A 69 -26.02 1.25 1.03
N GLY A 70 -25.92 0.04 0.49
CA GLY A 70 -26.12 -1.18 1.25
C GLY A 70 -25.08 -1.46 2.37
N TYR A 71 -24.05 -0.61 2.48
CA TYR A 71 -22.97 -0.72 3.47
C TYR A 71 -23.13 0.24 4.66
N ARG A 72 -24.22 1.03 4.70
CA ARG A 72 -24.52 1.93 5.82
C ARG A 72 -24.91 1.14 7.08
N GLY A 73 -24.47 1.62 8.24
CA GLY A 73 -24.86 1.06 9.52
C GLY A 73 -26.35 1.20 9.79
N GLY A 74 -26.99 0.14 10.30
CA GLY A 74 -28.43 0.08 10.50
C GLY A 74 -29.18 0.36 9.20
N ASP A 75 -30.22 1.21 9.26
CA ASP A 75 -31.03 1.63 8.11
C ASP A 75 -30.72 3.06 7.65
N ALA A 76 -29.53 3.56 7.96
CA ALA A 76 -29.09 4.91 7.62
C ALA A 76 -29.02 5.16 6.11
N LYS A 77 -29.54 6.29 5.66
CA LYS A 77 -29.58 6.70 4.25
C LYS A 77 -28.35 7.54 3.84
N ASN A 78 -27.63 8.06 4.82
CA ASN A 78 -26.44 8.88 4.61
C ASN A 78 -25.44 8.72 5.78
N LEU A 79 -24.22 9.25 5.64
CA LEU A 79 -23.17 9.13 6.67
C LEU A 79 -23.56 9.79 8.00
N LYS A 80 -24.26 10.90 7.97
CA LYS A 80 -24.66 11.60 9.19
C LYS A 80 -25.70 10.80 9.99
N GLU A 81 -26.66 10.18 9.31
CA GLU A 81 -27.64 9.28 9.93
C GLU A 81 -26.97 8.02 10.47
N GLU A 82 -25.93 7.52 9.80
CA GLU A 82 -25.16 6.37 10.25
C GLU A 82 -24.51 6.65 11.62
N PHE A 83 -23.89 7.83 11.80
CA PHE A 83 -23.36 8.25 13.10
C PHE A 83 -24.46 8.40 14.17
N ALA A 84 -25.61 8.91 13.80
CA ALA A 84 -26.76 8.98 14.71
C ALA A 84 -27.25 7.57 15.11
N THR A 85 -27.28 6.61 14.19
CA THR A 85 -27.61 5.20 14.47
C THR A 85 -26.62 4.56 15.45
N TYR A 86 -25.35 4.95 15.40
CA TYR A 86 -24.31 4.51 16.35
C TYR A 86 -24.44 5.18 17.72
N GLY A 87 -25.33 6.18 17.88
CA GLY A 87 -25.49 6.96 19.09
C GLY A 87 -24.38 8.01 19.28
N LEU A 88 -23.74 8.42 18.19
CA LEU A 88 -22.65 9.39 18.22
C LEU A 88 -23.16 10.82 17.95
N PRO A 89 -22.66 11.82 18.68
CA PRO A 89 -23.07 13.22 18.49
C PRO A 89 -22.58 13.79 17.14
N VAL A 90 -23.29 14.80 16.63
CA VAL A 90 -23.00 15.40 15.32
C VAL A 90 -21.58 15.99 15.23
N TRP A 91 -21.05 16.55 16.32
CA TRP A 91 -19.68 17.06 16.33
C TRP A 91 -18.65 15.96 16.06
N PHE A 92 -18.91 14.74 16.55
CA PHE A 92 -18.02 13.58 16.35
C PHE A 92 -18.01 13.13 14.89
N PHE A 93 -19.16 13.24 14.19
CA PHE A 93 -19.23 13.03 12.74
C PHE A 93 -18.27 13.96 11.97
N TYR A 94 -18.29 15.26 12.30
CA TYR A 94 -17.38 16.22 11.66
C TYR A 94 -15.91 15.96 12.01
N LEU A 95 -15.63 15.63 13.27
CA LEU A 95 -14.27 15.30 13.71
C LEU A 95 -13.72 14.10 12.94
N VAL A 96 -14.45 12.98 12.93
CA VAL A 96 -14.02 11.75 12.23
C VAL A 96 -13.93 11.99 10.73
N GLY A 97 -14.85 12.75 10.15
CA GLY A 97 -14.83 13.10 8.74
C GLY A 97 -13.59 13.90 8.36
N THR A 98 -13.27 14.92 9.13
CA THR A 98 -12.05 15.72 8.92
C THR A 98 -10.79 14.86 9.03
N LEU A 99 -10.70 14.03 10.07
CA LEU A 99 -9.55 13.13 10.26
C LEU A 99 -9.41 12.14 9.11
N LYS A 100 -10.50 11.51 8.64
CA LYS A 100 -10.47 10.59 7.51
C LYS A 100 -10.02 11.26 6.22
N ILE A 101 -10.54 12.46 5.92
CA ILE A 101 -10.14 13.23 4.75
C ILE A 101 -8.65 13.62 4.86
N THR A 102 -8.20 14.09 6.01
CA THR A 102 -6.79 14.46 6.25
C THR A 102 -5.87 13.27 6.05
N PHE A 103 -6.17 12.12 6.66
CA PHE A 103 -5.35 10.92 6.49
C PHE A 103 -5.41 10.36 5.07
N ALA A 104 -6.55 10.45 4.37
CA ALA A 104 -6.66 10.06 2.98
C ALA A 104 -5.78 10.92 2.06
N LEU A 105 -5.78 12.24 2.26
CA LEU A 105 -4.90 13.16 1.55
C LEU A 105 -3.42 12.92 1.91
N ALA A 106 -3.12 12.66 3.17
CA ALA A 106 -1.77 12.35 3.63
C ALA A 106 -1.26 11.01 3.07
N LEU A 107 -2.12 9.98 2.91
CA LEU A 107 -1.76 8.74 2.22
C LEU A 107 -1.40 9.00 0.76
N ILE A 108 -2.20 9.78 0.04
CA ILE A 108 -1.93 10.11 -1.36
C ILE A 108 -0.63 10.94 -1.45
N ALA A 109 -0.47 11.96 -0.62
CA ALA A 109 0.75 12.78 -0.57
C ALA A 109 1.99 11.96 -0.15
N GLY A 110 1.79 10.90 0.62
CA GLY A 110 2.83 9.97 1.07
C GLY A 110 3.54 9.23 -0.07
N VAL A 111 2.98 9.22 -1.28
CA VAL A 111 3.64 8.73 -2.49
C VAL A 111 4.88 9.56 -2.82
N TRP A 112 4.80 10.89 -2.64
CA TRP A 112 5.91 11.83 -2.88
C TRP A 112 6.65 12.22 -1.61
N ILE A 113 5.98 12.14 -0.46
CA ILE A 113 6.51 12.53 0.86
C ILE A 113 6.40 11.31 1.81
N PRO A 114 7.37 10.36 1.76
CA PRO A 114 7.27 9.07 2.46
C PRO A 114 7.04 9.16 3.97
N ILE A 115 7.50 10.24 4.61
CA ILE A 115 7.30 10.44 6.06
C ILE A 115 5.82 10.54 6.47
N LEU A 116 4.92 10.91 5.54
CA LEU A 116 3.48 11.00 5.80
C LEU A 116 2.80 9.63 5.78
N ARG A 117 3.38 8.63 5.12
CA ARG A 117 2.77 7.32 4.89
C ARG A 117 2.41 6.62 6.20
N LEU A 118 3.40 6.41 7.05
CA LEU A 118 3.21 5.64 8.29
C LEU A 118 2.17 6.28 9.24
N PRO A 119 2.27 7.57 9.61
CA PRO A 119 1.27 8.18 10.49
C PRO A 119 -0.12 8.22 9.86
N ALA A 120 -0.24 8.44 8.56
CA ALA A 120 -1.52 8.44 7.87
C ALA A 120 -2.16 7.05 7.83
N ALA A 121 -1.36 6.00 7.55
CA ALA A 121 -1.84 4.63 7.53
C ALA A 121 -2.30 4.17 8.92
N LEU A 122 -1.53 4.45 9.96
CA LEU A 122 -1.89 4.10 11.35
C LEU A 122 -3.11 4.89 11.83
N GLY A 123 -3.17 6.19 11.56
CA GLY A 123 -4.33 7.01 11.91
C GLY A 123 -5.60 6.53 11.19
N MET A 124 -5.52 6.20 9.91
CA MET A 124 -6.65 5.63 9.17
C MET A 124 -7.03 4.25 9.71
N ALA A 125 -6.06 3.39 10.06
CA ALA A 125 -6.32 2.07 10.63
C ALA A 125 -7.13 2.17 11.94
N VAL A 126 -6.77 3.09 12.84
CA VAL A 126 -7.51 3.34 14.09
C VAL A 126 -8.96 3.76 13.79
N LEU A 127 -9.17 4.68 12.83
CA LEU A 127 -10.51 5.13 12.45
C LEU A 127 -11.34 4.00 11.81
N MET A 128 -10.70 3.08 11.06
CA MET A 128 -11.38 1.92 10.47
C MET A 128 -11.70 0.85 11.51
N ALA A 129 -10.80 0.62 12.46
CA ALA A 129 -11.09 -0.27 13.60
C ALA A 129 -12.28 0.26 14.42
N GLY A 130 -12.32 1.58 14.69
CA GLY A 130 -13.47 2.23 15.33
C GLY A 130 -14.77 2.05 14.54
N ALA A 131 -14.74 2.25 13.21
CA ALA A 131 -15.90 2.03 12.35
C ALA A 131 -16.37 0.57 12.42
N PHE A 132 -15.47 -0.39 12.37
CA PHE A 132 -15.80 -1.81 12.49
C PHE A 132 -16.47 -2.12 13.83
N VAL A 133 -15.94 -1.61 14.94
CA VAL A 133 -16.53 -1.77 16.28
C VAL A 133 -17.96 -1.19 16.33
N MET A 134 -18.21 -0.06 15.65
CA MET A 134 -19.56 0.52 15.59
C MET A 134 -20.55 -0.38 14.83
N HIS A 135 -20.15 -1.01 13.73
CA HIS A 135 -20.97 -2.01 13.04
C HIS A 135 -21.31 -3.20 13.95
N LEU A 136 -20.34 -3.68 14.74
CA LEU A 136 -20.58 -4.75 15.72
C LEU A 136 -21.56 -4.30 16.81
N LYS A 137 -21.42 -3.05 17.30
CA LYS A 137 -22.30 -2.49 18.36
C LYS A 137 -23.75 -2.46 17.94
N VAL A 138 -24.05 -2.11 16.68
CA VAL A 138 -25.43 -2.06 16.18
C VAL A 138 -25.89 -3.39 15.57
N LYS A 139 -25.10 -4.46 15.72
CA LYS A 139 -25.37 -5.81 15.22
C LYS A 139 -25.62 -5.86 13.70
N ASP A 140 -24.92 -5.05 12.96
CA ASP A 140 -24.93 -5.08 11.49
C ASP A 140 -24.46 -6.43 10.96
N SER A 141 -24.98 -6.81 9.79
CA SER A 141 -24.49 -7.98 9.07
C SER A 141 -23.01 -7.77 8.67
N PHE A 142 -22.26 -8.86 8.57
CA PHE A 142 -20.86 -8.83 8.17
C PHE A 142 -20.64 -8.11 6.83
N ASN A 143 -21.61 -8.22 5.91
CA ASN A 143 -21.56 -7.53 4.61
C ASN A 143 -21.52 -5.99 4.73
N LYS A 144 -22.10 -5.42 5.80
CA LYS A 144 -22.03 -3.97 6.06
C LYS A 144 -20.67 -3.57 6.67
N ALA A 145 -20.09 -4.43 7.51
CA ALA A 145 -18.82 -4.20 8.18
C ALA A 145 -17.59 -4.48 7.30
N TRP A 146 -17.75 -5.29 6.25
CA TRP A 146 -16.66 -5.74 5.37
C TRP A 146 -15.79 -4.59 4.80
N PRO A 147 -16.34 -3.46 4.29
CA PRO A 147 -15.50 -2.39 3.74
C PRO A 147 -14.54 -1.78 4.78
N SER A 148 -14.98 -1.64 6.03
CA SER A 148 -14.12 -1.12 7.10
C SER A 148 -12.97 -2.06 7.43
N LEU A 149 -13.21 -3.39 7.43
CA LEU A 149 -12.17 -4.40 7.60
C LEU A 149 -11.16 -4.42 6.45
N THR A 150 -11.64 -4.33 5.22
CA THR A 150 -10.77 -4.30 4.03
C THR A 150 -9.82 -3.10 4.07
N VAL A 151 -10.35 -1.90 4.36
CA VAL A 151 -9.54 -0.69 4.46
C VAL A 151 -8.59 -0.78 5.66
N LEU A 152 -9.01 -1.34 6.79
CA LEU A 152 -8.15 -1.59 7.95
C LEU A 152 -6.96 -2.48 7.56
N ALA A 153 -7.22 -3.63 6.91
CA ALA A 153 -6.18 -4.56 6.48
C ALA A 153 -5.19 -3.91 5.50
N LEU A 154 -5.69 -3.12 4.54
CA LEU A 154 -4.84 -2.37 3.61
C LEU A 154 -3.98 -1.34 4.33
N CYS A 155 -4.53 -0.60 5.31
CA CYS A 155 -3.77 0.38 6.09
C CYS A 155 -2.67 -0.30 6.93
N LEU A 156 -2.93 -1.46 7.52
CA LEU A 156 -1.93 -2.23 8.24
C LEU A 156 -0.84 -2.76 7.29
N ALA A 157 -1.20 -3.22 6.10
CA ALA A 157 -0.24 -3.63 5.07
C ALA A 157 0.64 -2.45 4.63
N ILE A 158 0.06 -1.25 4.39
CA ILE A 158 0.81 -0.02 4.05
C ILE A 158 1.79 0.35 5.18
N ALA A 159 1.38 0.18 6.44
CA ALA A 159 2.22 0.50 7.60
C ALA A 159 3.37 -0.50 7.80
N ALA A 160 3.22 -1.74 7.32
CA ALA A 160 4.22 -2.81 7.43
C ALA A 160 5.25 -2.79 6.29
N LEU A 161 4.93 -2.16 5.16
CA LEU A 161 5.81 -1.99 3.99
C LEU A 161 6.64 -0.70 4.09
#